data_8e271794fd3f559d528c3f0afc263c6c
#
_entry.id   8e271794fd3f559d528c3f0afc263c6c
#
_cell.length_a   1.000
_cell.length_b   1.000
_cell.length_c   1.000
_cell.angle_alpha   90.00
_cell.angle_beta   90.00
_cell.angle_gamma   90.00
#
_symmetry.space_group_name_H-M   'P 1'
#
loop_
_entity.id
_entity.type
_entity.pdbx_description
1 polymer ?
#
loop_
_entity_poly.entity_id
_entity_poly.type
_entity_poly.pdbx_seq_one_letter_code
_entity_poly.pdbx_strand_id
1 'polypeptide(L)'
;MDIAQAKEILKEDLPFHAIVDFADQVVQEMNLSKNGKILDVGTGEGNMAITLALNGYRVITGEPEDDYSDYSKKDWAGKANKLHVDQLITFKPFNAENMPFENGMFDTIFLFCCLHHMQEAVRADVMKECIRTTTRAGIICFFEPTKAALELIRKAAPDHPDAADPVLYTQGFNLSEERRNSDLFIAYIFKKRD
;
A
#
# COMPACT_ATOMS: atom_id res chain seq x y z
N MET A 1 -16.44 9.47 -8.90
CA MET A 1 -15.55 9.19 -10.07
C MET A 1 -15.19 7.72 -9.98
N ASP A 2 -15.24 7.00 -11.07
CA ASP A 2 -14.77 5.60 -11.13
C ASP A 2 -13.32 5.50 -11.65
N ILE A 3 -12.74 4.30 -11.60
CA ILE A 3 -11.35 4.05 -12.03
C ILE A 3 -11.13 4.35 -13.51
N ALA A 4 -12.11 4.06 -14.38
CA ALA A 4 -11.97 4.32 -15.81
C ALA A 4 -11.87 5.82 -16.12
N GLN A 5 -12.70 6.63 -15.45
CA GLN A 5 -12.63 8.09 -15.53
C GLN A 5 -11.30 8.64 -14.95
N ALA A 6 -10.82 8.07 -13.85
CA ALA A 6 -9.54 8.47 -13.26
C ALA A 6 -8.37 8.18 -14.22
N LYS A 7 -8.38 7.02 -14.89
CA LYS A 7 -7.36 6.67 -15.91
C LYS A 7 -7.39 7.63 -17.10
N GLU A 8 -8.57 8.07 -17.54
CA GLU A 8 -8.66 9.05 -18.64
C GLU A 8 -8.08 10.41 -18.24
N ILE A 9 -8.32 10.85 -17.00
CA ILE A 9 -7.76 12.10 -16.47
C ILE A 9 -6.24 12.01 -16.31
N LEU A 10 -5.73 10.85 -15.87
CA LEU A 10 -4.33 10.58 -15.63
C LEU A 10 -3.69 9.77 -16.78
N LYS A 11 -4.14 9.98 -18.02
CA LYS A 11 -3.74 9.17 -19.19
C LYS A 11 -2.22 9.07 -19.42
N GLU A 12 -1.44 10.05 -18.98
CA GLU A 12 0.03 10.04 -19.09
C GLU A 12 0.72 9.37 -17.89
N ASP A 13 -0.03 9.01 -16.83
CA ASP A 13 0.51 8.36 -15.64
C ASP A 13 0.53 6.83 -15.82
N LEU A 14 1.52 6.35 -16.56
CA LEU A 14 1.67 4.91 -16.84
C LEU A 14 1.80 4.05 -15.57
N PRO A 15 2.55 4.46 -14.52
CA PRO A 15 2.56 3.72 -13.25
C PRO A 15 1.16 3.57 -12.64
N PHE A 16 0.36 4.64 -12.59
CA PHE A 16 -1.01 4.56 -12.10
C PHE A 16 -1.84 3.55 -12.90
N HIS A 17 -1.77 3.58 -14.23
CA HIS A 17 -2.49 2.64 -15.09
C HIS A 17 -2.09 1.18 -14.87
N ALA A 18 -0.81 0.92 -14.64
CA ALA A 18 -0.32 -0.44 -14.41
C ALA A 18 -0.80 -1.04 -13.07
N ILE A 19 -1.08 -0.17 -12.08
CA ILE A 19 -1.32 -0.53 -10.70
C ILE A 19 -2.81 -0.58 -10.37
N VAL A 20 -3.56 0.45 -10.83
CA VAL A 20 -4.88 0.77 -10.26
C VAL A 20 -5.92 -0.32 -10.45
N ASP A 21 -5.94 -0.99 -11.60
CA ASP A 21 -6.96 -2.02 -11.89
C ASP A 21 -6.85 -3.20 -10.91
N PHE A 22 -5.64 -3.67 -10.66
CA PHE A 22 -5.43 -4.78 -9.73
C PHE A 22 -5.62 -4.37 -8.26
N ALA A 23 -5.13 -3.19 -7.89
CA ALA A 23 -5.34 -2.65 -6.54
C ALA A 23 -6.83 -2.45 -6.25
N ASP A 24 -7.59 -1.90 -7.20
CA ASP A 24 -9.03 -1.71 -7.11
C ASP A 24 -9.77 -3.04 -6.97
N GLN A 25 -9.45 -4.02 -7.82
CA GLN A 25 -10.03 -5.36 -7.74
C GLN A 25 -9.85 -5.95 -6.34
N VAL A 26 -8.62 -5.92 -5.80
CA VAL A 26 -8.33 -6.47 -4.46
C VAL A 26 -9.11 -5.72 -3.38
N VAL A 27 -9.16 -4.38 -3.44
CA VAL A 27 -9.93 -3.55 -2.48
C VAL A 27 -11.41 -3.90 -2.51
N GLN A 28 -12.00 -4.08 -3.69
CA GLN A 28 -13.41 -4.45 -3.84
C GLN A 28 -13.69 -5.86 -3.31
N GLU A 29 -12.83 -6.85 -3.61
CA GLU A 29 -12.97 -8.23 -3.11
C GLU A 29 -12.85 -8.32 -1.58
N MET A 30 -12.07 -7.44 -0.95
CA MET A 30 -11.93 -7.38 0.50
C MET A 30 -13.21 -6.89 1.20
N ASN A 31 -14.12 -6.24 0.50
CA ASN A 31 -15.40 -5.75 1.00
C ASN A 31 -15.27 -4.97 2.33
N LEU A 32 -14.38 -3.99 2.35
CA LEU A 32 -14.03 -3.23 3.55
C LEU A 32 -15.20 -2.38 4.04
N SER A 33 -15.28 -2.16 5.36
CA SER A 33 -16.24 -1.23 5.93
C SER A 33 -15.96 0.20 5.47
N LYS A 34 -16.96 0.92 4.98
CA LYS A 34 -16.83 2.34 4.58
C LYS A 34 -16.49 3.27 5.75
N ASN A 35 -16.78 2.85 6.97
CA ASN A 35 -16.43 3.58 8.20
C ASN A 35 -15.15 3.04 8.85
N GLY A 36 -14.50 2.04 8.24
CA GLY A 36 -13.26 1.47 8.74
C GLY A 36 -12.11 2.47 8.66
N LYS A 37 -11.21 2.40 9.66
CA LYS A 37 -9.98 3.17 9.66
C LYS A 37 -8.93 2.45 8.82
N ILE A 38 -8.44 3.11 7.78
CA ILE A 38 -7.48 2.54 6.83
C ILE A 38 -6.17 3.30 6.91
N LEU A 39 -5.08 2.56 6.97
CA LEU A 39 -3.71 3.07 6.85
C LEU A 39 -3.10 2.57 5.55
N ASP A 40 -2.43 3.45 4.83
CA ASP A 40 -1.55 3.15 3.71
C ASP A 40 -0.11 3.52 4.11
N VAL A 41 0.78 2.54 4.19
CA VAL A 41 2.17 2.70 4.62
C VAL A 41 3.06 2.84 3.40
N GLY A 42 3.76 3.97 3.31
CA GLY A 42 4.57 4.34 2.14
C GLY A 42 3.72 5.01 1.07
N THR A 43 3.51 6.32 1.22
CA THR A 43 2.69 7.13 0.29
C THR A 43 3.21 7.06 -1.15
N GLY A 44 4.51 7.25 -1.34
CA GLY A 44 5.15 7.26 -2.65
C GLY A 44 4.40 8.14 -3.66
N GLU A 45 4.02 7.58 -4.80
CA GLU A 45 3.24 8.27 -5.84
C GLU A 45 1.74 8.41 -5.51
N GLY A 46 1.30 7.98 -4.33
CA GLY A 46 -0.08 8.04 -3.86
C GLY A 46 -1.03 7.03 -4.50
N ASN A 47 -0.53 6.08 -5.28
CA ASN A 47 -1.38 5.21 -6.10
C ASN A 47 -2.36 4.39 -5.26
N MET A 48 -1.91 3.83 -4.10
CA MET A 48 -2.81 3.06 -3.23
C MET A 48 -3.78 3.97 -2.48
N ALA A 49 -3.32 5.07 -1.88
CA ALA A 49 -4.18 6.04 -1.19
C ALA A 49 -5.27 6.60 -2.12
N ILE A 50 -4.90 6.93 -3.38
CA ILE A 50 -5.84 7.42 -4.39
C ILE A 50 -6.83 6.33 -4.78
N THR A 51 -6.40 5.08 -4.99
CA THR A 51 -7.29 3.96 -5.29
C THR A 51 -8.33 3.75 -4.18
N LEU A 52 -7.91 3.79 -2.92
CA LEU A 52 -8.81 3.72 -1.76
C LEU A 52 -9.80 4.89 -1.74
N ALA A 53 -9.33 6.10 -1.99
CA ALA A 53 -10.16 7.30 -2.01
C ALA A 53 -11.17 7.31 -3.18
N LEU A 54 -10.81 6.80 -4.36
CA LEU A 54 -11.72 6.59 -5.49
C LEU A 54 -12.83 5.60 -5.14
N ASN A 55 -12.53 4.62 -4.30
CA ASN A 55 -13.51 3.70 -3.73
C ASN A 55 -14.32 4.31 -2.56
N GLY A 56 -14.13 5.59 -2.25
CA GLY A 56 -14.87 6.33 -1.22
C GLY A 56 -14.41 6.04 0.22
N TYR A 57 -13.23 5.49 0.41
CA TYR A 57 -12.65 5.29 1.73
C TYR A 57 -11.87 6.53 2.18
N ARG A 58 -11.92 6.82 3.50
CA ARG A 58 -10.98 7.75 4.12
C ARG A 58 -9.71 6.98 4.48
N VAL A 59 -8.55 7.53 4.11
CA VAL A 59 -7.27 6.87 4.32
C VAL A 59 -6.27 7.81 4.98
N ILE A 60 -5.53 7.29 5.95
CA ILE A 60 -4.29 7.91 6.44
C ILE A 60 -3.16 7.28 5.64
N THR A 61 -2.30 8.10 5.04
CA THR A 61 -1.08 7.63 4.37
C THR A 61 0.13 8.36 4.93
N GLY A 62 1.31 7.77 4.83
CA GLY A 62 2.53 8.43 5.28
C GLY A 62 3.79 7.63 4.98
N GLU A 63 4.89 8.35 5.11
CA GLU A 63 6.26 7.89 4.93
C GLU A 63 7.16 8.69 5.88
N PRO A 64 8.45 8.32 6.08
CA PRO A 64 9.35 9.08 6.94
C PRO A 64 9.48 10.54 6.49
N GLU A 65 9.57 11.46 7.45
CA GLU A 65 9.73 12.89 7.17
C GLU A 65 11.05 13.19 6.44
N ASP A 66 12.05 12.33 6.67
CA ASP A 66 13.37 12.38 6.06
C ASP A 66 13.55 11.42 4.88
N ASP A 67 12.46 10.99 4.25
CA ASP A 67 12.53 10.24 3.00
C ASP A 67 12.93 11.14 1.84
N TYR A 68 14.13 10.91 1.31
CA TYR A 68 14.69 11.62 0.15
C TYR A 68 14.62 10.79 -1.14
N SER A 69 13.88 9.70 -1.15
CA SER A 69 13.69 8.87 -2.34
C SER A 69 13.04 9.67 -3.49
N ASP A 70 13.18 9.19 -4.70
CA ASP A 70 12.51 9.80 -5.83
C ASP A 70 10.98 9.60 -5.79
N TYR A 71 10.50 8.65 -5.00
CA TYR A 71 9.07 8.39 -4.79
C TYR A 71 8.45 9.45 -3.88
N SER A 72 9.13 9.83 -2.78
CA SER A 72 8.64 10.86 -1.84
C SER A 72 8.56 12.26 -2.47
N LYS A 73 9.27 12.49 -3.57
CA LYS A 73 9.26 13.76 -4.31
C LYS A 73 8.10 13.87 -5.30
N LYS A 74 7.30 12.82 -5.50
CA LYS A 74 6.20 12.83 -6.44
C LYS A 74 5.02 13.64 -5.92
N ASP A 75 4.36 14.38 -6.80
CA ASP A 75 3.19 15.20 -6.48
C ASP A 75 1.91 14.35 -6.40
N TRP A 76 1.86 13.44 -5.40
CA TRP A 76 0.66 12.64 -5.15
C TRP A 76 -0.55 13.52 -4.77
N ALA A 77 -0.32 14.62 -4.05
CA ALA A 77 -1.39 15.53 -3.62
C ALA A 77 -2.03 16.26 -4.81
N GLY A 78 -1.23 16.71 -5.77
CA GLY A 78 -1.73 17.29 -7.03
C GLY A 78 -2.47 16.26 -7.87
N LYS A 79 -2.02 14.98 -7.88
CA LYS A 79 -2.73 13.86 -8.51
C LYS A 79 -4.10 13.64 -7.85
N ALA A 80 -4.16 13.55 -6.53
CA ALA A 80 -5.40 13.37 -5.77
C ALA A 80 -6.38 14.54 -5.98
N ASN A 81 -5.88 15.77 -6.02
CA ASN A 81 -6.68 16.98 -6.28
C ASN A 81 -7.30 16.96 -7.68
N LYS A 82 -6.53 16.59 -8.72
CA LYS A 82 -7.07 16.42 -10.10
C LYS A 82 -8.22 15.44 -10.17
N LEU A 83 -8.21 14.43 -9.31
CA LEU A 83 -9.25 13.41 -9.21
C LEU A 83 -10.33 13.76 -8.18
N HIS A 84 -10.26 14.91 -7.53
CA HIS A 84 -11.22 15.37 -6.52
C HIS A 84 -11.40 14.39 -5.34
N VAL A 85 -10.32 13.72 -4.92
CA VAL A 85 -10.31 12.77 -3.80
C VAL A 85 -9.37 13.15 -2.66
N ASP A 86 -8.66 14.27 -2.79
CA ASP A 86 -7.70 14.79 -1.82
C ASP A 86 -8.29 14.94 -0.41
N GLN A 87 -9.57 15.35 -0.28
CA GLN A 87 -10.28 15.48 1.00
C GLN A 87 -10.52 14.15 1.73
N LEU A 88 -10.29 13.02 1.07
CA LEU A 88 -10.39 11.68 1.66
C LEU A 88 -9.03 11.15 2.13
N ILE A 89 -7.93 11.83 1.78
CA ILE A 89 -6.57 11.39 2.07
C ILE A 89 -5.95 12.33 3.10
N THR A 90 -5.43 11.75 4.19
CA THR A 90 -4.71 12.49 5.24
C THR A 90 -3.28 12.00 5.29
N PHE A 91 -2.32 12.87 4.99
CA PHE A 91 -0.91 12.55 5.14
C PHE A 91 -0.45 12.77 6.58
N LYS A 92 0.34 11.82 7.11
CA LYS A 92 1.04 11.93 8.39
C LYS A 92 2.43 11.32 8.25
N PRO A 93 3.51 12.03 8.57
CA PRO A 93 4.85 11.46 8.52
C PRO A 93 5.03 10.43 9.65
N PHE A 94 5.62 9.27 9.33
CA PHE A 94 6.00 8.25 10.31
C PHE A 94 6.96 7.21 9.72
N ASN A 95 7.73 6.56 10.60
CA ASN A 95 8.53 5.39 10.25
C ASN A 95 7.71 4.11 10.43
N ALA A 96 7.73 3.26 9.42
CA ALA A 96 6.91 2.03 9.39
C ALA A 96 7.31 1.02 10.47
N GLU A 97 8.58 0.98 10.89
CA GLU A 97 9.09 0.13 11.96
C GLU A 97 8.81 0.65 13.38
N ASN A 98 8.25 1.86 13.49
CA ASN A 98 7.89 2.47 14.77
C ASN A 98 6.73 3.47 14.58
N MET A 99 5.54 2.94 14.33
CA MET A 99 4.36 3.75 14.00
C MET A 99 3.80 4.49 15.21
N PRO A 100 3.54 5.81 15.13
CA PRO A 100 2.99 6.62 16.24
C PRO A 100 1.46 6.43 16.38
N PHE A 101 0.99 5.20 16.28
CA PHE A 101 -0.42 4.85 16.35
C PHE A 101 -0.69 3.88 17.50
N GLU A 102 -1.89 3.94 18.04
CA GLU A 102 -2.33 3.06 19.13
C GLU A 102 -2.49 1.61 18.65
N ASN A 103 -2.42 0.65 19.59
CA ASN A 103 -2.69 -0.75 19.32
C ASN A 103 -4.14 -0.91 18.83
N GLY A 104 -4.31 -1.69 17.75
CA GLY A 104 -5.64 -1.97 17.21
C GLY A 104 -6.38 -0.75 16.69
N MET A 105 -5.67 0.25 16.19
CA MET A 105 -6.27 1.48 15.67
C MET A 105 -6.93 1.30 14.30
N PHE A 106 -6.38 0.43 13.43
CA PHE A 106 -6.79 0.31 12.04
C PHE A 106 -7.54 -0.99 11.76
N ASP A 107 -8.60 -0.88 10.98
CA ASP A 107 -9.33 -2.05 10.46
C ASP A 107 -8.62 -2.66 9.26
N THR A 108 -7.88 -1.86 8.51
CA THR A 108 -7.07 -2.35 7.38
C THR A 108 -5.79 -1.54 7.23
N ILE A 109 -4.70 -2.25 6.97
CA ILE A 109 -3.40 -1.65 6.64
C ILE A 109 -2.97 -2.15 5.27
N PHE A 110 -2.57 -1.23 4.40
CA PHE A 110 -1.98 -1.51 3.11
C PHE A 110 -0.52 -1.10 3.07
N LEU A 111 0.30 -1.89 2.37
CA LEU A 111 1.66 -1.58 1.97
C LEU A 111 1.78 -1.91 0.48
N PHE A 112 1.83 -0.88 -0.36
CA PHE A 112 1.90 -1.09 -1.80
C PHE A 112 3.31 -0.87 -2.32
N CYS A 113 3.98 -1.97 -2.71
CA CYS A 113 5.32 -1.95 -3.32
C CYS A 113 6.35 -1.13 -2.52
N CYS A 114 6.27 -1.14 -1.20
CA CYS A 114 7.18 -0.37 -0.35
C CYS A 114 8.08 -1.25 0.53
N LEU A 115 7.68 -2.50 0.88
CA LEU A 115 8.46 -3.34 1.78
C LEU A 115 9.84 -3.67 1.20
N HIS A 116 9.95 -3.92 -0.11
CA HIS A 116 11.22 -4.22 -0.75
C HIS A 116 12.19 -3.01 -0.83
N HIS A 117 11.70 -1.79 -0.69
CA HIS A 117 12.53 -0.59 -0.59
C HIS A 117 13.10 -0.38 0.83
N MET A 118 12.52 -1.03 1.84
CA MET A 118 13.00 -0.96 3.22
C MET A 118 14.21 -1.87 3.41
N GLN A 119 15.12 -1.48 4.29
CA GLN A 119 16.26 -2.35 4.67
C GLN A 119 15.72 -3.65 5.27
N GLU A 120 16.32 -4.78 4.90
CA GLU A 120 15.88 -6.09 5.37
C GLU A 120 15.82 -6.19 6.91
N ALA A 121 16.77 -5.55 7.58
CA ALA A 121 16.87 -5.55 9.05
C ALA A 121 15.63 -4.99 9.76
N VAL A 122 14.87 -4.07 9.13
CA VAL A 122 13.69 -3.44 9.75
C VAL A 122 12.36 -4.08 9.32
N ARG A 123 12.32 -4.93 8.29
CA ARG A 123 11.08 -5.49 7.73
C ARG A 123 10.29 -6.32 8.75
N ALA A 124 10.97 -7.03 9.65
CA ALA A 124 10.32 -7.77 10.74
C ALA A 124 9.63 -6.82 11.73
N ASP A 125 10.21 -5.67 12.03
CA ASP A 125 9.63 -4.67 12.92
C ASP A 125 8.45 -3.96 12.23
N VAL A 126 8.52 -3.71 10.93
CA VAL A 126 7.37 -3.23 10.12
C VAL A 126 6.19 -4.20 10.23
N MET A 127 6.42 -5.51 10.07
CA MET A 127 5.35 -6.51 10.24
C MET A 127 4.77 -6.50 11.64
N LYS A 128 5.59 -6.39 12.70
CA LYS A 128 5.13 -6.28 14.10
C LYS A 128 4.25 -5.06 14.30
N GLU A 129 4.65 -3.90 13.76
CA GLU A 129 3.90 -2.65 13.86
C GLU A 129 2.56 -2.74 13.11
N CYS A 130 2.54 -3.32 11.91
CA CYS A 130 1.30 -3.60 11.19
C CYS A 130 0.37 -4.49 12.04
N ILE A 131 0.90 -5.57 12.63
CA ILE A 131 0.11 -6.45 13.49
C ILE A 131 -0.36 -5.73 14.75
N ARG A 132 0.50 -4.96 15.41
CA ARG A 132 0.18 -4.22 16.63
C ARG A 132 -0.94 -3.20 16.40
N THR A 133 -0.85 -2.45 15.32
CA THR A 133 -1.76 -1.33 15.04
C THR A 133 -3.06 -1.77 14.35
N THR A 134 -3.13 -2.98 13.81
CA THR A 134 -4.36 -3.56 13.24
C THR A 134 -5.28 -4.10 14.33
N THR A 135 -6.59 -3.90 14.22
CA THR A 135 -7.62 -4.48 15.09
C THR A 135 -7.58 -6.02 15.07
N ARG A 136 -8.25 -6.67 16.06
CA ARG A 136 -8.29 -8.15 16.10
C ARG A 136 -8.88 -8.77 14.84
N ALA A 137 -9.95 -8.18 14.30
CA ALA A 137 -10.61 -8.63 13.07
C ALA A 137 -10.08 -7.94 11.81
N GLY A 138 -9.01 -7.14 11.94
CA GLY A 138 -8.51 -6.33 10.85
C GLY A 138 -7.65 -7.12 9.84
N ILE A 139 -7.34 -6.46 8.75
CA ILE A 139 -6.65 -7.03 7.59
C ILE A 139 -5.36 -6.26 7.35
N ILE A 140 -4.28 -6.98 7.01
CA ILE A 140 -3.02 -6.41 6.55
C ILE A 140 -2.79 -6.90 5.13
N CYS A 141 -2.58 -6.01 4.18
CA CYS A 141 -2.40 -6.34 2.78
C CYS A 141 -1.10 -5.74 2.23
N PHE A 142 -0.18 -6.60 1.85
CA PHE A 142 1.05 -6.21 1.15
C PHE A 142 0.89 -6.48 -0.34
N PHE A 143 1.31 -5.53 -1.17
CA PHE A 143 1.49 -5.75 -2.59
C PHE A 143 2.98 -5.74 -2.91
N GLU A 144 3.42 -6.76 -3.65
CA GLU A 144 4.80 -6.86 -4.11
C GLU A 144 4.85 -7.16 -5.60
N PRO A 145 5.86 -6.66 -6.33
CA PRO A 145 5.98 -6.89 -7.76
C PRO A 145 6.31 -8.36 -8.06
N THR A 146 5.79 -8.87 -9.16
CA THR A 146 6.20 -10.16 -9.71
C THR A 146 7.57 -10.03 -10.39
N LYS A 147 8.18 -11.16 -10.76
CA LYS A 147 9.39 -11.16 -11.59
C LYS A 147 9.19 -10.42 -12.92
N ALA A 148 8.02 -10.60 -13.55
CA ALA A 148 7.69 -9.91 -14.78
C ALA A 148 7.63 -8.39 -14.61
N ALA A 149 7.04 -7.91 -13.50
CA ALA A 149 7.05 -6.49 -13.16
C ALA A 149 8.48 -5.97 -12.93
N LEU A 150 9.29 -6.70 -12.17
CA LEU A 150 10.69 -6.32 -11.92
C LEU A 150 11.52 -6.24 -13.21
N GLU A 151 11.32 -7.16 -14.16
CA GLU A 151 11.97 -7.10 -15.47
C GLU A 151 11.59 -5.84 -16.26
N LEU A 152 10.33 -5.40 -16.16
CA LEU A 152 9.87 -4.15 -16.77
C LEU A 152 10.45 -2.92 -16.07
N ILE A 153 10.39 -2.87 -14.74
CA ILE A 153 10.88 -1.76 -13.92
C ILE A 153 12.38 -1.57 -14.14
N ARG A 154 13.16 -2.65 -14.16
CA ARG A 154 14.62 -2.61 -14.32
C ARG A 154 15.10 -2.15 -15.70
N LYS A 155 14.22 -2.08 -16.70
CA LYS A 155 14.56 -1.40 -17.97
C LYS A 155 14.79 0.10 -17.79
N ALA A 156 14.08 0.73 -16.86
CA ALA A 156 14.21 2.16 -16.54
C ALA A 156 15.05 2.42 -15.27
N ALA A 157 15.04 1.48 -14.32
CA ALA A 157 15.75 1.55 -13.04
C ALA A 157 16.52 0.24 -12.79
N PRO A 158 17.71 0.05 -13.40
CA PRO A 158 18.46 -1.23 -13.36
C PRO A 158 18.78 -1.73 -11.95
N ASP A 159 18.99 -0.82 -11.00
CA ASP A 159 19.34 -1.12 -9.61
C ASP A 159 18.12 -1.31 -8.68
N HIS A 160 16.90 -1.41 -9.27
CA HIS A 160 15.68 -1.62 -8.48
C HIS A 160 15.78 -2.94 -7.68
N PRO A 161 15.48 -2.91 -6.35
CA PRO A 161 15.63 -4.09 -5.49
C PRO A 161 14.72 -5.25 -5.91
N ASP A 162 15.03 -6.45 -5.42
CA ASP A 162 14.16 -7.61 -5.55
C ASP A 162 12.90 -7.44 -4.67
N ALA A 163 11.79 -8.06 -5.11
CA ALA A 163 10.59 -8.12 -4.30
C ALA A 163 10.86 -8.76 -2.94
N ALA A 164 10.22 -8.24 -1.90
CA ALA A 164 10.23 -8.87 -0.59
C ALA A 164 9.14 -9.96 -0.51
N ASP A 165 9.39 -11.01 0.26
CA ASP A 165 8.33 -11.96 0.64
C ASP A 165 7.84 -11.62 2.05
N PRO A 166 6.64 -11.00 2.21
CA PRO A 166 6.13 -10.63 3.53
C PRO A 166 5.93 -11.81 4.46
N VAL A 167 5.74 -13.02 3.91
CA VAL A 167 5.53 -14.26 4.70
C VAL A 167 6.73 -14.57 5.58
N LEU A 168 7.94 -14.24 5.16
CA LEU A 168 9.15 -14.46 5.94
C LEU A 168 9.14 -13.74 7.30
N TYR A 169 8.36 -12.66 7.41
CA TYR A 169 8.29 -11.82 8.61
C TYR A 169 7.07 -12.12 9.49
N THR A 170 6.26 -13.17 9.14
CA THR A 170 5.09 -13.57 9.93
C THR A 170 5.39 -14.62 11.00
N GLN A 171 6.64 -15.08 11.10
CA GLN A 171 7.03 -16.11 12.06
C GLN A 171 6.74 -15.67 13.51
N GLY A 172 6.10 -16.55 14.28
CA GLY A 172 5.71 -16.28 15.67
C GLY A 172 4.35 -15.57 15.83
N PHE A 173 3.68 -15.24 14.74
CA PHE A 173 2.34 -14.65 14.77
C PHE A 173 1.29 -15.65 14.25
N ASN A 174 0.12 -15.69 14.91
CA ASN A 174 -1.00 -16.54 14.49
C ASN A 174 -1.83 -15.83 13.41
N LEU A 175 -1.34 -15.90 12.16
CA LEU A 175 -1.98 -15.26 11.00
C LEU A 175 -2.48 -16.33 10.01
N SER A 176 -3.60 -16.04 9.35
CA SER A 176 -3.96 -16.68 8.09
C SER A 176 -3.37 -15.85 6.95
N GLU A 177 -3.07 -16.51 5.85
CA GLU A 177 -2.58 -15.90 4.62
C GLU A 177 -3.49 -16.29 3.46
N GLU A 178 -3.83 -15.31 2.64
CA GLU A 178 -4.45 -15.46 1.34
C GLU A 178 -3.65 -14.69 0.31
N ARG A 179 -3.66 -15.10 -0.96
CA ARG A 179 -3.00 -14.38 -2.04
C ARG A 179 -3.96 -14.07 -3.18
N ARG A 180 -3.73 -12.93 -3.81
CA ARG A 180 -4.29 -12.58 -5.12
C ARG A 180 -3.13 -12.31 -6.06
N ASN A 181 -3.23 -12.73 -7.30
CA ASN A 181 -2.14 -12.60 -8.26
C ASN A 181 -2.65 -11.92 -9.51
N SER A 182 -1.82 -11.04 -10.05
CA SER A 182 -1.91 -10.55 -11.43
C SER A 182 -0.59 -10.84 -12.15
N ASP A 183 -0.49 -10.43 -13.40
CA ASP A 183 0.77 -10.55 -14.15
C ASP A 183 1.89 -9.72 -13.51
N LEU A 184 1.55 -8.57 -12.92
CA LEU A 184 2.54 -7.61 -12.41
C LEU A 184 2.69 -7.61 -10.89
N PHE A 185 1.66 -8.01 -10.12
CA PHE A 185 1.68 -7.89 -8.67
C PHE A 185 1.09 -9.11 -7.97
N ILE A 186 1.56 -9.34 -6.75
CA ILE A 186 1.01 -10.30 -5.80
C ILE A 186 0.51 -9.50 -4.60
N ALA A 187 -0.76 -9.68 -4.22
CA ALA A 187 -1.30 -9.18 -2.97
C ALA A 187 -1.31 -10.31 -1.93
N TYR A 188 -0.62 -10.09 -0.82
CA TYR A 188 -0.57 -10.96 0.36
C TYR A 188 -1.52 -10.40 1.41
N ILE A 189 -2.54 -11.14 1.77
CA ILE A 189 -3.60 -10.70 2.68
C ILE A 189 -3.50 -11.53 3.97
N PHE A 190 -3.21 -10.86 5.07
CA PHE A 190 -3.07 -11.49 6.39
C PHE A 190 -4.22 -11.09 7.31
N LYS A 191 -4.72 -12.06 8.07
CA LYS A 191 -5.73 -11.85 9.14
C LYS A 191 -5.27 -12.57 10.40
N LYS A 192 -5.50 -11.97 11.56
CA LYS A 192 -5.25 -12.64 12.83
C LYS A 192 -6.20 -13.83 12.99
N ARG A 193 -5.67 -14.96 13.41
CA ARG A 193 -6.49 -16.12 13.81
C ARG A 193 -6.86 -16.00 15.29
N ASP A 194 -8.00 -16.54 15.65
CA ASP A 194 -8.44 -16.65 17.05
C ASP A 194 -7.56 -17.58 17.87
#